data_9802f0e577918d474d4d48c34809cac7
#
_entry.id   9802f0e577918d474d4d48c34809cac7
#
_cell.length_a   1.000
_cell.length_b   1.000
_cell.length_c   1.000
_cell.angle_alpha   90.00
_cell.angle_beta   90.00
_cell.angle_gamma   90.00
#
_symmetry.space_group_name_H-M   'P 1'
#
loop_
_entity.id
_entity.type
_entity.pdbx_description
1 polymer ?
#
loop_
_entity_poly.entity_id
_entity_poly.type
_entity_poly.pdbx_seq_one_letter_code
_entity_poly.pdbx_strand_id
1 'polypeptide(L)'
;MASNCWESATLWAEKANKIAPTLVGGSKKHGGPDLGPVRARNAWLILGVDGRGVANEPPLLEFNGVPRLTVRMLARLQGFSDDWTFGLRKTAAYRMIGNAFPPPVAKAIGEKLKECLLYAEESNGPGERLSQEIIWR
;
A
#
# COMPACT_ATOMS: atom_id res chain seq x y z
N MET A 1 -2.83 0.45 -15.80
CA MET A 1 -2.73 1.91 -15.56
C MET A 1 -2.42 2.72 -16.81
N ALA A 2 -1.71 2.16 -17.76
CA ALA A 2 -1.31 2.90 -18.97
C ALA A 2 -2.41 3.01 -20.05
N SER A 3 -3.58 2.44 -19.83
CA SER A 3 -4.41 2.05 -20.97
C SER A 3 -5.33 3.13 -21.52
N ASN A 4 -5.54 4.26 -20.89
CA ASN A 4 -6.68 5.00 -21.44
C ASN A 4 -6.59 6.51 -21.64
N CYS A 5 -5.62 7.24 -21.10
CA CYS A 5 -5.76 8.69 -21.21
C CYS A 5 -4.47 9.52 -21.15
N TRP A 6 -3.28 8.91 -21.13
CA TRP A 6 -2.05 9.68 -21.03
C TRP A 6 -1.00 9.20 -22.06
N GLU A 7 -0.67 10.05 -23.02
CA GLU A 7 0.24 9.69 -24.12
C GLU A 7 1.64 9.25 -23.63
N SER A 8 2.16 9.91 -22.61
CA SER A 8 3.47 9.57 -22.04
C SER A 8 3.45 8.38 -21.06
N ALA A 9 2.33 7.70 -20.89
CA ALA A 9 2.18 6.62 -19.91
C ALA A 9 3.14 5.45 -20.14
N THR A 10 3.40 5.08 -21.39
CA THR A 10 4.31 3.97 -21.76
C THR A 10 5.75 4.31 -21.37
N LEU A 11 6.24 5.49 -21.77
CA LEU A 11 7.58 5.97 -21.43
C LEU A 11 7.75 6.13 -19.91
N TRP A 12 6.71 6.59 -19.22
CA TRP A 12 6.71 6.66 -17.77
C TRP A 12 6.77 5.28 -17.13
N ALA A 13 6.02 4.30 -17.65
CA ALA A 13 6.00 2.94 -17.13
C ALA A 13 7.37 2.24 -17.26
N GLU A 14 8.09 2.47 -18.34
CA GLU A 14 9.47 1.98 -18.52
C GLU A 14 10.41 2.53 -17.44
N LYS A 15 10.31 3.82 -17.13
CA LYS A 15 11.08 4.48 -16.07
C LYS A 15 10.68 3.99 -14.68
N ALA A 16 9.38 3.77 -14.46
CA ALA A 16 8.80 3.34 -13.19
C ALA A 16 8.94 1.83 -12.93
N ASN A 17 9.57 1.08 -13.83
CA ASN A 17 9.69 -0.39 -13.77
C ASN A 17 10.75 -0.86 -12.76
N LYS A 18 10.58 -0.53 -11.49
CA LYS A 18 11.42 -0.95 -10.36
C LYS A 18 10.56 -1.12 -9.11
N ILE A 19 11.16 -1.69 -8.06
CA ILE A 19 10.50 -1.79 -6.76
C ILE A 19 10.19 -0.38 -6.24
N ALA A 20 8.92 -0.16 -5.90
CA ALA A 20 8.47 1.10 -5.34
C ALA A 20 9.11 1.35 -3.96
N PRO A 21 9.49 2.60 -3.64
CA PRO A 21 9.88 2.96 -2.28
C PRO A 21 8.74 2.71 -1.30
N THR A 22 9.09 2.48 -0.03
CA THR A 22 8.11 2.27 1.03
C THR A 22 7.10 3.41 1.10
N LEU A 23 5.82 3.07 1.13
CA LEU A 23 4.76 4.02 1.42
C LEU A 23 4.76 4.31 2.92
N VAL A 24 4.89 5.58 3.28
CA VAL A 24 4.81 6.04 4.67
C VAL A 24 3.56 6.88 4.83
N GLY A 25 2.77 6.58 5.86
CA GLY A 25 1.55 7.33 6.13
C GLY A 25 1.84 8.75 6.57
N GLY A 26 1.88 9.71 5.69
CA GLY A 26 2.20 11.13 5.83
C GLY A 26 2.20 11.76 7.22
N SER A 27 3.07 12.73 7.43
CA SER A 27 3.23 13.42 8.73
C SER A 27 2.06 14.35 9.03
N LYS A 28 1.53 14.29 10.27
CA LYS A 28 0.57 15.29 10.76
C LYS A 28 1.17 16.71 10.84
N LYS A 29 2.49 16.81 11.00
CA LYS A 29 3.20 18.10 11.21
C LYS A 29 3.44 18.88 9.91
N HIS A 30 3.42 18.24 8.75
CA HIS A 30 3.80 18.85 7.47
C HIS A 30 2.63 18.98 6.48
N GLY A 31 1.40 18.94 6.97
CA GLY A 31 0.23 19.55 6.34
C GLY A 31 -0.34 18.86 5.09
N GLY A 32 -0.01 17.62 4.77
CA GLY A 32 -0.65 17.01 3.60
C GLY A 32 -0.25 15.56 3.34
N PRO A 33 -0.96 14.90 2.41
CA PRO A 33 -0.58 13.58 1.95
C PRO A 33 0.60 13.72 0.98
N ASP A 34 1.82 13.60 1.47
CA ASP A 34 3.05 13.47 0.68
C ASP A 34 3.65 12.06 0.85
N LEU A 35 4.53 11.65 -0.05
CA LEU A 35 5.16 10.33 -0.04
C LEU A 35 6.36 10.25 0.92
N GLY A 36 6.41 11.11 1.92
CA GLY A 36 7.38 11.05 3.01
C GLY A 36 8.44 12.15 2.99
N PRO A 37 9.51 11.99 3.78
CA PRO A 37 10.60 12.96 3.88
C PRO A 37 11.35 13.15 2.55
N VAL A 38 12.19 14.16 2.45
CA VAL A 38 12.92 14.53 1.23
C VAL A 38 13.62 13.32 0.58
N ARG A 39 14.27 12.47 1.38
CA ARG A 39 14.93 11.26 0.86
C ARG A 39 13.94 10.30 0.17
N ALA A 40 12.79 10.07 0.76
CA ALA A 40 11.75 9.22 0.17
C ALA A 40 11.20 9.85 -1.11
N ARG A 41 10.90 11.15 -1.10
CA ARG A 41 10.42 11.87 -2.29
C ARG A 41 11.42 11.85 -3.44
N ASN A 42 12.72 11.92 -3.15
CA ASN A 42 13.77 11.78 -4.17
C ASN A 42 13.81 10.36 -4.74
N ALA A 43 13.63 9.33 -3.92
CA ALA A 43 13.52 7.96 -4.40
C ALA A 43 12.31 7.75 -5.34
N TRP A 44 11.17 8.35 -5.02
CA TRP A 44 10.00 8.39 -5.91
C TRP A 44 10.27 9.15 -7.20
N LEU A 45 10.98 10.28 -7.14
CA LEU A 45 11.32 11.08 -8.31
C LEU A 45 12.21 10.32 -9.31
N ILE A 46 13.12 9.48 -8.82
CA ILE A 46 13.95 8.60 -9.67
C ILE A 46 13.06 7.64 -10.47
N LEU A 47 11.92 7.22 -9.93
CA LEU A 47 10.93 6.42 -10.63
C LEU A 47 9.93 7.25 -11.47
N GLY A 48 10.18 8.55 -11.63
CA GLY A 48 9.30 9.42 -12.37
C GLY A 48 7.98 9.73 -11.64
N VAL A 49 7.99 9.80 -10.31
CA VAL A 49 6.82 10.13 -9.48
C VAL A 49 7.11 11.37 -8.64
N ASP A 50 6.25 12.40 -8.73
CA ASP A 50 6.29 13.56 -7.83
C ASP A 50 5.71 13.19 -6.45
N GLY A 51 6.60 12.94 -5.50
CA GLY A 51 6.24 12.56 -4.13
C GLY A 51 5.79 13.71 -3.23
N ARG A 52 5.69 14.96 -3.72
CA ARG A 52 5.29 16.13 -2.92
C ARG A 52 3.80 16.18 -2.58
N GLY A 53 3.02 15.26 -3.10
CA GLY A 53 1.59 15.20 -2.82
C GLY A 53 0.92 14.01 -3.48
N VAL A 54 -0.37 13.82 -3.16
CA VAL A 54 -1.24 12.80 -3.73
C VAL A 54 -2.27 13.48 -4.61
N ALA A 55 -2.42 13.04 -5.86
CA ALA A 55 -3.37 13.57 -6.82
C ALA A 55 -4.81 13.14 -6.49
N ASN A 56 -5.79 13.91 -6.95
CA ASN A 56 -7.20 13.50 -6.92
C ASN A 56 -7.51 12.54 -8.06
N GLU A 57 -7.01 12.85 -9.25
CA GLU A 57 -7.26 12.15 -10.50
C GLU A 57 -5.95 11.74 -11.18
N PRO A 58 -5.97 10.71 -12.02
CA PRO A 58 -4.82 10.36 -12.86
C PRO A 58 -4.49 11.49 -13.84
N PRO A 59 -3.26 11.48 -14.41
CA PRO A 59 -2.87 12.45 -15.43
C PRO A 59 -3.84 12.46 -16.62
N LEU A 60 -4.15 13.65 -17.11
CA LEU A 60 -4.92 13.86 -18.34
C LEU A 60 -4.10 13.48 -19.59
N LEU A 61 -4.77 13.37 -20.74
CA LEU A 61 -4.18 12.96 -22.01
C LEU A 61 -2.92 13.77 -22.37
N GLU A 62 -3.01 15.08 -22.28
CA GLU A 62 -1.95 16.02 -22.65
C GLU A 62 -0.98 16.37 -21.51
N PHE A 63 -1.06 15.63 -20.38
CA PHE A 63 -0.20 15.93 -19.24
C PHE A 63 1.28 15.76 -19.60
N ASN A 64 2.04 16.83 -19.44
CA ASN A 64 3.49 16.84 -19.65
C ASN A 64 4.18 17.15 -18.31
N GLY A 65 4.86 16.17 -17.74
CA GLY A 65 5.57 16.33 -16.49
C GLY A 65 5.70 15.04 -15.69
N VAL A 66 6.06 15.20 -14.42
CA VAL A 66 6.18 14.09 -13.47
C VAL A 66 4.85 13.92 -12.72
N PRO A 67 4.14 12.81 -12.90
CA PRO A 67 2.82 12.62 -12.31
C PRO A 67 2.90 12.40 -10.81
N ARG A 68 1.82 12.76 -10.11
CA ARG A 68 1.53 12.33 -8.74
C ARG A 68 0.64 11.11 -8.77
N LEU A 69 0.83 10.23 -7.81
CA LEU A 69 -0.03 9.06 -7.65
C LEU A 69 -1.35 9.45 -6.98
N THR A 70 -2.44 8.82 -7.39
CA THR A 70 -3.73 8.92 -6.71
C THR A 70 -3.79 7.98 -5.52
N VAL A 71 -4.77 8.17 -4.63
CA VAL A 71 -5.04 7.24 -3.51
C VAL A 71 -5.23 5.81 -4.01
N ARG A 72 -5.96 5.62 -5.12
CA ARG A 72 -6.17 4.30 -5.72
C ARG A 72 -4.89 3.65 -6.22
N MET A 73 -4.02 4.42 -6.86
CA MET A 73 -2.71 3.93 -7.32
C MET A 73 -1.84 3.50 -6.14
N LEU A 74 -1.83 4.27 -5.06
CA LEU A 74 -1.10 3.94 -3.83
C LEU A 74 -1.66 2.69 -3.13
N ALA A 75 -2.98 2.51 -3.13
CA ALA A 75 -3.62 1.31 -2.62
C ALA A 75 -3.20 0.06 -3.42
N ARG A 76 -3.20 0.14 -4.75
CA ARG A 76 -2.71 -0.96 -5.62
C ARG A 76 -1.23 -1.29 -5.37
N LEU A 77 -0.37 -0.28 -5.17
CA LEU A 77 1.04 -0.50 -4.82
C LEU A 77 1.21 -1.22 -3.48
N GLN A 78 0.32 -0.97 -2.53
CA GLN A 78 0.30 -1.64 -1.23
C GLN A 78 -0.34 -3.04 -1.31
N GLY A 79 -0.92 -3.41 -2.45
CA GLY A 79 -1.53 -4.72 -2.69
C GLY A 79 -3.01 -4.81 -2.31
N PHE A 80 -3.69 -3.68 -2.13
CA PHE A 80 -5.15 -3.68 -2.00
C PHE A 80 -5.82 -3.94 -3.36
N SER A 81 -6.84 -4.79 -3.38
CA SER A 81 -7.69 -4.96 -4.56
C SER A 81 -8.55 -3.72 -4.82
N ASP A 82 -9.08 -3.62 -6.03
CA ASP A 82 -9.91 -2.47 -6.41
C ASP A 82 -11.30 -2.44 -5.74
N ASP A 83 -11.73 -3.57 -5.16
CA ASP A 83 -12.98 -3.68 -4.40
C ASP A 83 -12.94 -2.93 -3.06
N TRP A 84 -11.74 -2.64 -2.55
CA TRP A 84 -11.60 -1.87 -1.33
C TRP A 84 -12.03 -0.42 -1.53
N THR A 85 -12.98 0.02 -0.73
CA THR A 85 -13.44 1.40 -0.70
C THR A 85 -12.82 2.14 0.47
N PHE A 86 -12.22 3.28 0.16
CA PHE A 86 -11.65 4.18 1.17
C PHE A 86 -12.57 5.40 1.29
N GLY A 87 -13.73 5.25 1.91
CA GLY A 87 -14.77 6.28 2.06
C GLY A 87 -14.36 7.52 2.86
N LEU A 88 -13.06 7.83 2.94
CA LEU A 88 -12.46 8.87 3.74
C LEU A 88 -11.95 10.03 2.87
N ARG A 89 -11.69 11.18 3.51
CA ARG A 89 -10.95 12.27 2.87
C ARG A 89 -9.58 11.78 2.41
N LYS A 90 -9.09 12.28 1.29
CA LYS A 90 -7.82 11.89 0.64
C LYS A 90 -6.66 11.65 1.60
N THR A 91 -6.41 12.60 2.52
CA THR A 91 -5.31 12.50 3.49
C THR A 91 -5.49 11.35 4.47
N ALA A 92 -6.73 11.11 4.93
CA ALA A 92 -7.04 10.01 5.85
C ALA A 92 -6.91 8.65 5.14
N ALA A 93 -7.44 8.55 3.93
CA ALA A 93 -7.34 7.35 3.08
C ALA A 93 -5.86 7.02 2.79
N TYR A 94 -5.08 8.00 2.37
CA TYR A 94 -3.64 7.83 2.14
C TYR A 94 -2.89 7.35 3.39
N ARG A 95 -3.17 7.96 4.54
CA ARG A 95 -2.54 7.56 5.81
C ARG A 95 -2.91 6.13 6.20
N MET A 96 -4.17 5.74 6.00
CA MET A 96 -4.62 4.38 6.27
C MET A 96 -3.88 3.38 5.37
N ILE A 97 -3.76 3.65 4.07
CA ILE A 97 -3.03 2.82 3.12
C ILE A 97 -1.55 2.72 3.49
N GLY A 98 -0.89 3.85 3.76
CA GLY A 98 0.54 3.87 4.07
C GLY A 98 0.91 3.21 5.41
N ASN A 99 -0.03 3.13 6.36
CA ASN A 99 0.17 2.46 7.65
C ASN A 99 -0.31 1.00 7.63
N ALA A 100 -1.00 0.58 6.58
CA ALA A 100 -1.49 -0.78 6.49
C ALA A 100 -0.36 -1.77 6.21
N PHE A 101 -0.43 -2.93 6.85
CA PHE A 101 0.37 -4.07 6.43
C PHE A 101 -0.13 -4.56 5.06
N PRO A 102 0.76 -4.83 4.09
CA PRO A 102 0.34 -5.22 2.75
C PRO A 102 -0.53 -6.49 2.76
N PRO A 103 -1.77 -6.45 2.23
CA PRO A 103 -2.69 -7.58 2.28
C PRO A 103 -2.12 -8.91 1.77
N PRO A 104 -1.35 -8.96 0.66
CA PRO A 104 -0.74 -10.21 0.20
C PRO A 104 0.25 -10.81 1.22
N VAL A 105 1.00 -9.96 1.92
CA VAL A 105 1.95 -10.41 2.95
C VAL A 105 1.20 -10.89 4.19
N ALA A 106 0.16 -10.17 4.61
CA ALA A 106 -0.72 -10.59 5.72
C ALA A 106 -1.33 -11.96 5.43
N LYS A 107 -1.81 -12.19 4.20
CA LYS A 107 -2.35 -13.47 3.77
C LYS A 107 -1.31 -14.59 3.88
N ALA A 108 -0.11 -14.39 3.33
CA ALA A 108 0.95 -15.41 3.36
C ALA A 108 1.36 -15.79 4.81
N ILE A 109 1.45 -14.80 5.70
CA ILE A 109 1.73 -15.06 7.11
C ILE A 109 0.56 -15.80 7.77
N GLY A 110 -0.68 -15.38 7.52
CA GLY A 110 -1.87 -16.02 8.09
C GLY A 110 -2.00 -17.48 7.65
N GLU A 111 -1.68 -17.79 6.39
CA GLU A 111 -1.65 -19.17 5.88
C GLU A 111 -0.61 -20.01 6.61
N LYS A 112 0.60 -19.48 6.86
CA LYS A 112 1.63 -20.19 7.61
C LYS A 112 1.26 -20.39 9.10
N LEU A 113 0.69 -19.39 9.72
CA LEU A 113 0.18 -19.53 11.09
C LEU A 113 -0.89 -20.61 11.19
N LYS A 114 -1.83 -20.64 10.23
CA LYS A 114 -2.86 -21.69 10.17
C LYS A 114 -2.23 -23.09 10.04
N GLU A 115 -1.27 -23.28 9.14
CA GLU A 115 -0.54 -24.55 8.98
C GLU A 115 0.12 -24.98 10.30
N CYS A 116 0.80 -24.06 11.00
CA CYS A 116 1.44 -24.36 12.29
C CYS A 116 0.43 -24.76 13.38
N LEU A 117 -0.71 -24.08 13.44
CA LEU A 117 -1.76 -24.40 14.41
C LEU A 117 -2.38 -25.79 14.15
N LEU A 118 -2.68 -26.10 12.88
CA LEU A 118 -3.20 -27.43 12.52
C LEU A 118 -2.18 -28.54 12.85
N TYR A 119 -0.91 -28.34 12.55
CA TYR A 119 0.14 -29.27 12.89
C TYR A 119 0.26 -29.49 14.42
N ALA A 120 0.13 -28.42 15.21
CA ALA A 120 0.17 -28.52 16.66
C ALA A 120 -1.04 -29.29 17.23
N GLU A 121 -2.23 -29.10 16.65
CA GLU A 121 -3.44 -29.86 17.03
C GLU A 121 -3.28 -31.35 16.71
N GLU A 122 -2.76 -31.70 15.55
CA GLU A 122 -2.51 -33.09 15.15
C GLU A 122 -1.45 -33.77 16.01
N SER A 123 -0.40 -33.02 16.41
CA SER A 123 0.73 -33.53 17.19
C SER A 123 0.40 -33.75 18.66
N ASN A 124 -0.52 -32.97 19.22
CA ASN A 124 -0.89 -33.07 20.65
C ASN A 124 -1.99 -34.09 20.95
N GLY A 125 -2.58 -34.76 19.96
CA GLY A 125 -3.61 -35.77 20.14
C GLY A 125 -4.91 -35.26 20.82
N PRO A 126 -5.96 -36.07 20.94
CA PRO A 126 -7.26 -35.64 21.48
C PRO A 126 -7.31 -35.46 23.01
N GLY A 127 -6.20 -35.18 23.68
CA GLY A 127 -6.08 -35.20 25.14
C GLY A 127 -5.83 -33.90 25.90
N GLU A 128 -5.32 -32.86 25.28
CA GLU A 128 -5.11 -31.58 25.98
C GLU A 128 -5.76 -30.41 25.23
N ARG A 129 -7.04 -30.22 25.45
CA ARG A 129 -7.63 -28.89 25.28
C ARG A 129 -6.94 -27.98 26.28
N LEU A 130 -6.05 -27.13 25.78
CA LEU A 130 -5.59 -25.97 26.55
C LEU A 130 -6.82 -25.22 26.99
N SER A 131 -7.08 -25.27 28.30
CA SER A 131 -8.15 -24.54 28.96
C SER A 131 -8.09 -23.09 28.55
N GLN A 132 -9.11 -22.62 27.86
CA GLN A 132 -9.31 -21.23 27.52
C GLN A 132 -9.49 -20.42 28.79
N GLU A 133 -8.42 -19.98 29.37
CA GLU A 133 -8.39 -18.83 30.28
C GLU A 133 -7.24 -17.91 29.91
N ILE A 134 -7.33 -17.29 28.74
CA ILE A 134 -6.62 -16.03 28.55
C ILE A 134 -7.60 -14.95 28.97
N ILE A 135 -7.49 -14.65 30.26
CA ILE A 135 -8.10 -13.52 30.92
C ILE A 135 -7.53 -12.25 30.33
N TRP A 136 -8.36 -11.52 29.58
CA TRP A 136 -8.10 -10.12 29.27
C TRP A 136 -8.36 -9.30 30.53
N ARG A 137 -7.30 -8.89 31.23
CA ARG A 137 -7.31 -7.80 32.21
C ARG A 137 -6.56 -6.60 31.65
#